data_1e7a259c9528950fd0f5e91ddce179c2
#
_entry.id   1e7a259c9528950fd0f5e91ddce179c2
#
_cell.length_a   1.000
_cell.length_b   1.000
_cell.length_c   1.000
_cell.angle_alpha   90.00
_cell.angle_beta   90.00
_cell.angle_gamma   90.00
#
_symmetry.space_group_name_H-M   'P 1'
#
loop_
_entity.id
_entity.type
_entity.pdbx_description
1 polymer ?
#
loop_
_entity_poly.entity_id
_entity_poly.type
_entity_poly.pdbx_seq_one_letter_code
_entity_poly.pdbx_strand_id
1 'polypeptide(L)'
;MSVAGEKSKAFAVRIVHLYRFLCEEKKELVLSRQLLRAGTSIGANLAESECAISRNDFLSKVYIALKETSETLYWLELLYKTDYLSQSQFESMAKDAEELRKMLSATTRTMTNT
;
A
#
# COMPACT_ATOMS: atom_id res chain seq x y z
N MET A 1 6.88 9.72 13.97
CA MET A 1 6.17 8.97 12.92
C MET A 1 5.27 7.92 13.57
N SER A 2 4.07 7.75 13.07
CA SER A 2 3.13 6.75 13.60
C SER A 2 3.54 5.34 13.26
N VAL A 3 2.95 4.34 13.94
CA VAL A 3 3.19 2.92 13.63
C VAL A 3 2.79 2.64 12.18
N ALA A 4 1.61 3.12 11.75
CA ALA A 4 1.17 2.94 10.36
C ALA A 4 2.12 3.62 9.38
N GLY A 5 2.62 4.81 9.71
CA GLY A 5 3.58 5.52 8.87
C GLY A 5 4.87 4.74 8.70
N GLU A 6 5.41 4.19 9.79
CA GLU A 6 6.63 3.37 9.73
C GLU A 6 6.42 2.08 8.94
N LYS A 7 5.30 1.39 9.17
CA LYS A 7 5.00 0.16 8.45
C LYS A 7 4.78 0.41 6.96
N SER A 8 4.14 1.53 6.61
CA SER A 8 3.91 1.89 5.21
C SER A 8 5.20 2.23 4.49
N LYS A 9 6.17 2.84 5.18
CA LYS A 9 7.49 3.11 4.63
C LYS A 9 8.23 1.80 4.37
N ALA A 10 8.24 0.89 5.34
CA ALA A 10 8.86 -0.42 5.18
C ALA A 10 8.22 -1.21 4.05
N PHE A 11 6.90 -1.14 3.94
CA PHE A 11 6.16 -1.78 2.85
C PHE A 11 6.53 -1.16 1.49
N ALA A 12 6.67 0.16 1.42
CA ALA A 12 7.08 0.84 0.19
C ALA A 12 8.45 0.35 -0.29
N VAL A 13 9.39 0.12 0.63
CA VAL A 13 10.70 -0.44 0.28
C VAL A 13 10.53 -1.82 -0.36
N ARG A 14 9.69 -2.67 0.22
CA ARG A 14 9.40 -3.99 -0.34
C ARG A 14 8.74 -3.89 -1.72
N ILE A 15 7.84 -2.93 -1.90
CA ILE A 15 7.18 -2.69 -3.20
C ILE A 15 8.22 -2.30 -4.27
N VAL A 16 9.16 -1.43 -3.93
CA VAL A 16 10.23 -1.04 -4.88
C VAL A 16 11.07 -2.26 -5.28
N HIS A 17 11.44 -3.10 -4.31
CA HIS A 17 12.20 -4.32 -4.61
C HIS A 17 11.39 -5.27 -5.49
N LEU A 18 10.10 -5.44 -5.21
CA LEU A 18 9.24 -6.30 -6.02
C LEU A 18 9.08 -5.73 -7.44
N TYR A 19 8.93 -4.42 -7.56
CA TYR A 19 8.87 -3.75 -8.86
C TYR A 19 10.12 -4.05 -9.70
N ARG A 20 11.31 -3.93 -9.09
CA ARG A 20 12.56 -4.24 -9.79
C ARG A 20 12.61 -5.69 -10.25
N PHE A 21 12.21 -6.61 -9.38
CA PHE A 21 12.14 -8.04 -9.71
C PHE A 21 11.22 -8.28 -10.91
N LEU A 22 10.02 -7.69 -10.89
CA LEU A 22 9.06 -7.85 -11.98
C LEU A 22 9.60 -7.30 -13.30
N CYS A 23 10.27 -6.16 -13.27
CA CYS A 23 10.84 -5.56 -14.47
C CYS A 23 12.04 -6.36 -14.99
N GLU A 24 12.97 -6.70 -14.11
CA GLU A 24 14.26 -7.29 -14.49
C GLU A 24 14.16 -8.78 -14.78
N GLU A 25 13.48 -9.52 -13.90
CA GLU A 25 13.40 -10.99 -14.02
C GLU A 25 12.19 -11.47 -14.82
N LYS A 26 11.05 -10.81 -14.64
CA LYS A 26 9.80 -11.23 -15.29
C LYS A 26 9.48 -10.45 -16.55
N LYS A 27 10.21 -9.37 -16.82
CA LYS A 27 9.99 -8.49 -17.98
C LYS A 27 8.56 -7.95 -18.05
N GLU A 28 7.93 -7.81 -16.89
CA GLU A 28 6.60 -7.25 -16.78
C GLU A 28 6.73 -5.75 -16.45
N LEU A 29 6.34 -4.86 -17.37
CA LEU A 29 6.58 -3.42 -17.26
C LEU A 29 5.33 -2.59 -17.11
N VAL A 30 4.14 -3.19 -17.25
CA VAL A 30 2.88 -2.46 -17.27
C VAL A 30 2.17 -2.56 -15.93
N LEU A 31 1.84 -3.77 -15.50
CA LEU A 31 1.15 -4.00 -14.21
C LEU A 31 2.05 -3.64 -13.04
N SER A 32 3.35 -3.92 -13.17
CA SER A 32 4.33 -3.59 -12.15
C SER A 32 4.38 -2.10 -11.84
N ARG A 33 4.19 -1.26 -12.86
CA ARG A 33 4.17 0.20 -12.67
C ARG A 33 2.96 0.64 -11.86
N GLN A 34 1.80 0.02 -12.10
CA GLN A 34 0.60 0.30 -11.31
C GLN A 34 0.78 -0.15 -9.85
N LEU A 35 1.41 -1.30 -9.65
CA LEU A 35 1.74 -1.78 -8.30
C LEU A 35 2.68 -0.79 -7.59
N LEU A 36 3.72 -0.33 -8.27
CA LEU A 36 4.68 0.63 -7.72
C LEU A 36 3.96 1.90 -7.27
N ARG A 37 3.13 2.47 -8.14
CA ARG A 37 2.38 3.69 -7.87
C ARG A 37 1.47 3.52 -6.65
N ALA A 38 0.63 2.47 -6.65
CA ALA A 38 -0.32 2.25 -5.57
C ALA A 38 0.40 1.93 -4.25
N GLY A 39 1.38 1.03 -4.30
CA GLY A 39 2.06 0.57 -3.09
C GLY A 39 2.89 1.65 -2.40
N THR A 40 3.46 2.59 -3.16
CA THR A 40 4.23 3.69 -2.58
C THR A 40 3.34 4.86 -2.18
N SER A 41 2.14 4.96 -2.75
CA SER A 41 1.18 6.03 -2.41
C SER A 41 0.60 5.89 -1.01
N ILE A 42 0.59 4.69 -0.44
CA ILE A 42 0.10 4.47 0.92
C ILE A 42 0.91 5.32 1.89
N GLY A 43 2.21 5.12 1.91
CA GLY A 43 3.11 5.84 2.81
C GLY A 43 3.21 7.33 2.48
N ALA A 44 3.16 7.68 1.19
CA ALA A 44 3.21 9.08 0.77
C ALA A 44 2.02 9.86 1.34
N ASN A 45 0.81 9.28 1.28
CA ASN A 45 -0.38 9.93 1.83
C ASN A 45 -0.35 9.99 3.37
N LEU A 46 0.17 8.96 4.02
CA LEU A 46 0.31 8.98 5.47
C LEU A 46 1.33 10.04 5.91
N ALA A 47 2.41 10.22 5.16
CA ALA A 47 3.38 11.28 5.43
C ALA A 47 2.71 12.66 5.31
N GLU A 48 1.88 12.86 4.29
CA GLU A 48 1.13 14.11 4.12
C GLU A 48 0.10 14.31 5.24
N SER A 49 -0.49 13.24 5.77
CA SER A 49 -1.45 13.35 6.86
C SER A 49 -0.82 13.95 8.12
N GLU A 50 0.47 13.74 8.33
CA GLU A 50 1.19 14.32 9.48
C GLU A 50 1.33 15.83 9.37
N CYS A 51 1.18 16.39 8.16
CA CYS A 51 1.24 17.82 7.89
C CYS A 51 -0.15 18.42 7.65
N ALA A 52 -1.20 17.71 8.04
CA ALA A 52 -2.58 18.13 7.79
C ALA A 52 -2.90 19.46 8.52
N ILE A 53 -3.66 20.31 7.87
CA ILE A 53 -4.07 21.62 8.41
C ILE A 53 -5.38 21.56 9.17
N SER A 54 -6.06 20.41 9.15
CA SER A 54 -7.34 20.22 9.85
C SER A 54 -7.58 18.73 10.07
N ARG A 55 -8.57 18.41 10.93
CA ARG A 55 -9.02 17.04 11.16
C ARG A 55 -9.54 16.41 9.86
N ASN A 56 -10.31 17.16 9.08
CA ASN A 56 -10.84 16.67 7.81
C ASN A 56 -9.74 16.42 6.79
N ASP A 57 -8.72 17.27 6.75
CA ASP A 57 -7.58 17.07 5.85
C ASP A 57 -6.81 15.79 6.25
N PHE A 58 -6.57 15.61 7.55
CA PHE A 58 -5.94 14.38 8.06
C PHE A 58 -6.75 13.14 7.65
N LEU A 59 -8.05 13.15 7.90
CA LEU A 59 -8.93 12.03 7.59
C LEU A 59 -8.96 11.73 6.10
N SER A 60 -8.98 12.78 5.27
CA SER A 60 -8.94 12.64 3.81
C SER A 60 -7.69 11.89 3.36
N LYS A 61 -6.52 12.25 3.90
CA LYS A 61 -5.26 11.58 3.54
C LYS A 61 -5.23 10.12 3.97
N VAL A 62 -5.77 9.82 5.15
CA VAL A 62 -5.85 8.44 5.64
C VAL A 62 -6.79 7.61 4.76
N TYR A 63 -7.92 8.17 4.33
CA TYR A 63 -8.83 7.49 3.41
C TYR A 63 -8.18 7.22 2.06
N ILE A 64 -7.41 8.16 1.53
CA ILE A 64 -6.67 7.94 0.28
C ILE A 64 -5.67 6.79 0.46
N ALA A 65 -4.93 6.78 1.58
CA ALA A 65 -4.00 5.70 1.88
C ALA A 65 -4.72 4.35 1.94
N LEU A 66 -5.90 4.30 2.55
CA LEU A 66 -6.71 3.08 2.63
C LEU A 66 -7.12 2.59 1.24
N LYS A 67 -7.58 3.50 0.38
CA LYS A 67 -7.95 3.17 -1.00
C LYS A 67 -6.74 2.64 -1.77
N GLU A 68 -5.58 3.26 -1.61
CA GLU A 68 -4.35 2.81 -2.28
C GLU A 68 -3.91 1.44 -1.78
N THR A 69 -4.15 1.12 -0.51
CA THR A 69 -3.87 -0.21 0.03
C THR A 69 -4.75 -1.26 -0.65
N SER A 70 -6.04 -0.96 -0.83
CA SER A 70 -6.96 -1.84 -1.54
C SER A 70 -6.55 -2.04 -3.00
N GLU A 71 -6.12 -0.98 -3.67
CA GLU A 71 -5.64 -1.07 -5.04
C GLU A 71 -4.36 -1.91 -5.12
N THR A 72 -3.46 -1.75 -4.14
CA THR A 72 -2.23 -2.55 -4.07
C THR A 72 -2.55 -4.04 -3.98
N LEU A 73 -3.52 -4.42 -3.15
CA LEU A 73 -3.96 -5.81 -3.03
C LEU A 73 -4.54 -6.33 -4.34
N TYR A 74 -5.27 -5.48 -5.06
CA TYR A 74 -5.79 -5.84 -6.38
C TYR A 74 -4.66 -6.21 -7.35
N TRP A 75 -3.62 -5.35 -7.44
CA TRP A 75 -2.50 -5.61 -8.35
C TRP A 75 -1.69 -6.84 -7.94
N LEU A 76 -1.48 -7.05 -6.63
CA LEU A 76 -0.77 -8.23 -6.13
C LEU A 76 -1.52 -9.52 -6.53
N GLU A 77 -2.84 -9.53 -6.35
CA GLU A 77 -3.65 -10.69 -6.71
C GLU A 77 -3.62 -10.95 -8.21
N LEU A 78 -3.73 -9.90 -9.02
CA LEU A 78 -3.71 -10.02 -10.47
C LEU A 78 -2.36 -10.57 -10.97
N LEU A 79 -1.25 -10.06 -10.40
CA LEU A 79 0.09 -10.55 -10.74
C LEU A 79 0.28 -12.02 -10.35
N TYR A 80 -0.29 -12.42 -9.22
CA TYR A 80 -0.26 -13.80 -8.77
C TYR A 80 -1.09 -14.71 -9.71
N LYS A 81 -2.31 -14.30 -10.02
CA LYS A 81 -3.21 -15.09 -10.88
C LYS A 81 -2.73 -15.19 -12.33
N THR A 82 -1.83 -14.32 -12.74
CA THR A 82 -1.24 -14.35 -14.09
C THR A 82 0.19 -14.88 -14.09
N ASP A 83 0.60 -15.54 -12.99
CA ASP A 83 1.85 -16.27 -12.86
C ASP A 83 3.14 -15.41 -12.82
N TYR A 84 3.01 -14.11 -12.55
CA TYR A 84 4.19 -13.27 -12.37
C TYR A 84 4.75 -13.36 -10.95
N LEU A 85 3.92 -13.74 -9.98
CA LEU A 85 4.35 -13.94 -8.60
C LEU A 85 4.07 -15.38 -8.18
N SER A 86 5.00 -15.94 -7.39
CA SER A 86 4.74 -17.22 -6.75
C SER A 86 3.72 -17.04 -5.63
N GLN A 87 3.13 -18.14 -5.16
CA GLN A 87 2.22 -18.11 -4.01
C GLN A 87 2.91 -17.51 -2.77
N SER A 88 4.16 -17.91 -2.53
CA SER A 88 4.93 -17.41 -1.41
C SER A 88 5.16 -15.89 -1.47
N GLN A 89 5.53 -15.40 -2.64
CA GLN A 89 5.74 -13.95 -2.85
C GLN A 89 4.43 -13.19 -2.65
N PHE A 90 3.35 -13.68 -3.23
CA PHE A 90 2.04 -13.06 -3.10
C PHE A 90 1.59 -13.01 -1.63
N GLU A 91 1.62 -14.15 -0.94
CA GLU A 91 1.15 -14.23 0.44
C GLU A 91 1.94 -13.33 1.37
N SER A 92 3.27 -13.27 1.19
CA SER A 92 4.13 -12.42 2.00
C SER A 92 3.79 -10.94 1.84
N MET A 93 3.62 -10.49 0.60
CA MET A 93 3.29 -9.10 0.32
C MET A 93 1.85 -8.75 0.72
N ALA A 94 0.91 -9.66 0.43
CA ALA A 94 -0.50 -9.46 0.77
C ALA A 94 -0.71 -9.38 2.29
N LYS A 95 0.05 -10.15 3.07
CA LYS A 95 -0.03 -10.11 4.53
C LYS A 95 0.29 -8.71 5.06
N ASP A 96 1.35 -8.09 4.56
CA ASP A 96 1.74 -6.75 4.98
C ASP A 96 0.70 -5.71 4.55
N ALA A 97 0.19 -5.83 3.32
CA ALA A 97 -0.84 -4.91 2.83
C ALA A 97 -2.14 -5.04 3.63
N GLU A 98 -2.56 -6.27 3.98
CA GLU A 98 -3.75 -6.51 4.78
C GLU A 98 -3.61 -5.93 6.20
N GLU A 99 -2.42 -6.03 6.77
CA GLU A 99 -2.14 -5.44 8.08
C GLU A 99 -2.31 -3.92 8.03
N LEU A 100 -1.76 -3.27 6.99
CA LEU A 100 -1.94 -1.84 6.79
C LEU A 100 -3.41 -1.49 6.59
N ARG A 101 -4.14 -2.26 5.79
CA ARG A 101 -5.55 -2.03 5.53
C ARG A 101 -6.36 -2.03 6.83
N LYS A 102 -6.09 -3.01 7.70
CA LYS A 102 -6.79 -3.11 8.99
C LYS A 102 -6.49 -1.92 9.89
N MET A 103 -5.23 -1.49 9.94
CA MET A 103 -4.82 -0.34 10.75
C MET A 103 -5.49 0.94 10.28
N LEU A 104 -5.51 1.17 8.96
CA LEU A 104 -6.08 2.37 8.38
C LEU A 104 -7.60 2.38 8.49
N SER A 105 -8.25 1.22 8.31
CA SER A 105 -9.69 1.08 8.53
C SER A 105 -10.07 1.41 9.97
N ALA A 106 -9.29 0.94 10.94
CA ALA A 106 -9.53 1.23 12.36
C ALA A 106 -9.41 2.74 12.63
N THR A 107 -8.41 3.39 12.07
CA THR A 107 -8.21 4.83 12.24
C THR A 107 -9.40 5.61 11.65
N THR A 108 -9.85 5.27 10.44
CA THR A 108 -10.97 5.98 9.82
C THR A 108 -12.27 5.79 10.60
N ARG A 109 -12.53 4.58 11.12
CA ARG A 109 -13.71 4.32 11.94
C ARG A 109 -13.68 5.14 13.22
N THR A 110 -12.56 5.14 13.93
CA THR A 110 -12.40 5.88 15.18
C THR A 110 -12.63 7.36 14.96
N MET A 111 -12.04 7.93 13.92
CA MET A 111 -12.17 9.35 13.62
C MET A 111 -13.56 9.73 13.16
N THR A 112 -14.23 8.86 12.41
CA THR A 112 -15.58 9.12 11.89
C THR A 112 -16.62 9.05 13.02
N ASN A 113 -16.41 8.18 14.01
CA ASN A 113 -17.36 7.96 15.10
C ASN A 113 -17.18 8.93 16.27
N THR A 114 -16.24 9.84 16.20
CA THR A 114 -16.06 10.88 17.21
C THR A 114 -16.52 12.24 16.69
#